data_a40ce88b1d7fc0eecf9cbd4514aa92d3
#
_entry.id   a40ce88b1d7fc0eecf9cbd4514aa92d3
#
_cell.length_a   1.000
_cell.length_b   1.000
_cell.length_c   1.000
_cell.angle_alpha   90.00
_cell.angle_beta   90.00
_cell.angle_gamma   90.00
#
_symmetry.space_group_name_H-M   'P 1'
#
loop_
_entity.id
_entity.type
_entity.pdbx_description
1 polymer ?
#
loop_
_entity_poly.entity_id
_entity_poly.type
_entity_poly.pdbx_seq_one_letter_code
_entity_poly.pdbx_strand_id
1 'polypeptide(L)'
;MITKLEEAKAEASEWARGVLADPAAVILDTETTGLYGEIVEISIITVAGETLLDTLIKPKETIPADATAIHGIGNETVKNAPAFAEAYPEIKRIVEAASRVIIYNASFDTGILAGDCHRHELPRLKFKSDCAMKWYAAWYGDYSTFHGSFRWQKLTGGHRALGDCLACLERIKTMAQSPPAGTQRPERVEGQAGEGSEW
;
A
#
# COMPACT_ATOMS: atom_id res chain seq x y z
N MET A 1 -24.38 -19.62 13.35
CA MET A 1 -24.57 -18.55 12.35
C MET A 1 -23.31 -17.71 12.36
N ILE A 2 -22.57 -17.69 11.25
CA ILE A 2 -21.35 -16.86 11.10
C ILE A 2 -21.78 -15.40 11.16
N THR A 3 -21.08 -14.56 11.92
CA THR A 3 -21.39 -13.13 12.00
C THR A 3 -20.85 -12.43 10.74
N LYS A 4 -21.45 -11.28 10.37
CA LYS A 4 -20.94 -10.46 9.24
C LYS A 4 -19.46 -10.09 9.41
N LEU A 5 -18.97 -9.99 10.63
CA LEU A 5 -17.56 -9.73 10.93
C LEU A 5 -16.67 -10.94 10.59
N GLU A 6 -17.13 -12.14 10.95
CA GLU A 6 -16.41 -13.39 10.61
C GLU A 6 -16.39 -13.64 9.11
N GLU A 7 -17.50 -13.33 8.41
CA GLU A 7 -17.56 -13.39 6.94
C GLU A 7 -16.54 -12.43 6.30
N ALA A 8 -16.53 -11.14 6.71
CA ALA A 8 -15.60 -10.15 6.20
C ALA A 8 -14.12 -10.53 6.45
N LYS A 9 -13.84 -11.10 7.63
CA LYS A 9 -12.50 -11.60 7.96
C LYS A 9 -12.10 -12.80 7.11
N ALA A 10 -13.04 -13.72 6.87
CA ALA A 10 -12.80 -14.90 6.02
C ALA A 10 -12.53 -14.49 4.56
N GLU A 11 -13.33 -13.57 4.01
CA GLU A 11 -13.16 -13.04 2.66
C GLU A 11 -11.81 -12.35 2.51
N ALA A 12 -11.41 -11.52 3.48
CA ALA A 12 -10.10 -10.85 3.47
C ALA A 12 -8.94 -11.86 3.53
N SER A 13 -9.08 -12.93 4.32
CA SER A 13 -8.08 -14.00 4.41
C SER A 13 -7.98 -14.81 3.11
N GLU A 14 -9.09 -15.06 2.43
CA GLU A 14 -9.12 -15.73 1.13
C GLU A 14 -8.50 -14.85 0.05
N TRP A 15 -8.87 -13.56 0.01
CA TRP A 15 -8.22 -12.59 -0.88
C TRP A 15 -6.69 -12.58 -0.69
N ALA A 16 -6.22 -12.55 0.56
CA ALA A 16 -4.78 -12.52 0.86
C ALA A 16 -4.08 -13.80 0.38
N ARG A 17 -4.69 -14.98 0.57
CA ARG A 17 -4.16 -16.24 0.02
C ARG A 17 -4.12 -16.22 -1.50
N GLY A 18 -5.16 -15.69 -2.15
CA GLY A 18 -5.22 -15.53 -3.59
C GLY A 18 -4.14 -14.60 -4.15
N VAL A 19 -3.82 -13.50 -3.40
CA VAL A 19 -2.71 -12.60 -3.75
C VAL A 19 -1.37 -13.31 -3.65
N LEU A 20 -1.09 -14.01 -2.55
CA LEU A 20 0.20 -14.70 -2.34
C LEU A 20 0.40 -15.89 -3.29
N ALA A 21 -0.66 -16.47 -3.79
CA ALA A 21 -0.63 -17.56 -4.77
C ALA A 21 -0.45 -17.07 -6.22
N ASP A 22 -0.53 -15.77 -6.48
CA ASP A 22 -0.44 -15.18 -7.82
C ASP A 22 0.97 -14.58 -8.04
N PRO A 23 1.90 -15.30 -8.69
CA PRO A 23 3.27 -14.83 -8.89
C PRO A 23 3.37 -13.62 -9.83
N ALA A 24 2.30 -13.30 -10.58
CA ALA A 24 2.24 -12.12 -11.44
C ALA A 24 1.66 -10.89 -10.73
N ALA A 25 1.21 -11.01 -9.47
CA ALA A 25 0.81 -9.87 -8.67
C ALA A 25 2.04 -9.12 -8.14
N VAL A 26 1.95 -7.79 -8.05
CA VAL A 26 2.99 -6.92 -7.51
C VAL A 26 2.42 -6.01 -6.43
N ILE A 27 3.30 -5.53 -5.54
CA ILE A 27 2.96 -4.55 -4.51
C ILE A 27 3.70 -3.27 -4.87
N LEU A 28 3.00 -2.14 -4.84
CA LEU A 28 3.53 -0.82 -5.18
C LEU A 28 3.24 0.16 -4.05
N ASP A 29 4.18 1.06 -3.82
CA ASP A 29 4.04 2.20 -2.93
C ASP A 29 4.79 3.40 -3.46
N THR A 30 4.37 4.64 -3.10
CA THR A 30 4.99 5.89 -3.51
C THR A 30 5.14 6.86 -2.35
N GLU A 31 6.29 7.56 -2.30
CA GLU A 31 6.46 8.77 -1.52
C GLU A 31 6.29 10.00 -2.42
N THR A 32 5.75 11.09 -1.87
CA THR A 32 5.31 12.22 -2.68
C THR A 32 5.67 13.58 -2.07
N THR A 33 5.63 14.64 -2.88
CA THR A 33 5.76 16.02 -2.39
C THR A 33 4.53 16.48 -1.59
N GLY A 34 3.48 15.67 -1.47
CA GLY A 34 2.25 15.96 -0.72
C GLY A 34 1.03 15.23 -1.27
N LEU A 35 -0.15 15.46 -0.69
CA LEU A 35 -1.39 14.73 -0.98
C LEU A 35 -1.82 14.77 -2.47
N TYR A 36 -1.50 15.83 -3.19
CA TYR A 36 -1.77 16.01 -4.62
C TYR A 36 -0.47 16.32 -5.38
N GLY A 37 0.65 15.92 -4.79
CA GLY A 37 1.98 16.26 -5.25
C GLY A 37 2.50 15.38 -6.38
N GLU A 38 3.83 15.37 -6.50
CA GLU A 38 4.59 14.57 -7.45
C GLU A 38 5.29 13.43 -6.72
N ILE A 39 5.58 12.33 -7.41
CA ILE A 39 6.34 11.20 -6.86
C ILE A 39 7.79 11.63 -6.63
N VAL A 40 8.33 11.31 -5.45
CA VAL A 40 9.74 11.48 -5.09
C VAL A 40 10.46 10.14 -4.87
N GLU A 41 9.72 9.07 -4.62
CA GLU A 41 10.19 7.70 -4.56
C GLU A 41 9.09 6.75 -5.01
N ILE A 42 9.44 5.68 -5.70
CA ILE A 42 8.53 4.60 -6.06
C ILE A 42 9.22 3.27 -5.89
N SER A 43 8.54 2.33 -5.26
CA SER A 43 8.99 0.95 -5.14
C SER A 43 7.91 -0.02 -5.63
N ILE A 44 8.36 -1.10 -6.28
CA ILE A 44 7.52 -2.19 -6.73
C ILE A 44 8.23 -3.50 -6.38
N ILE A 45 7.54 -4.38 -5.67
CA ILE A 45 8.05 -5.70 -5.29
C ILE A 45 7.11 -6.81 -5.78
N THR A 46 7.62 -8.03 -5.90
CA THR A 46 6.79 -9.23 -6.09
C THR A 46 6.11 -9.63 -4.77
N VAL A 47 5.11 -10.50 -4.83
CA VAL A 47 4.50 -11.12 -3.64
C VAL A 47 5.44 -12.09 -2.90
N ALA A 48 6.59 -12.44 -3.50
CA ALA A 48 7.67 -13.16 -2.84
C ALA A 48 8.62 -12.23 -2.07
N GLY A 49 8.50 -10.90 -2.25
CA GLY A 49 9.34 -9.90 -1.60
C GLY A 49 10.57 -9.49 -2.42
N GLU A 50 10.68 -9.91 -3.69
CA GLU A 50 11.76 -9.51 -4.57
C GLU A 50 11.51 -8.12 -5.12
N THR A 51 12.50 -7.23 -5.07
CA THR A 51 12.42 -5.87 -5.59
C THR A 51 12.50 -5.88 -7.13
N LEU A 52 11.46 -5.38 -7.79
CA LEU A 52 11.41 -5.19 -9.25
C LEU A 52 11.84 -3.77 -9.63
N LEU A 53 11.49 -2.80 -8.80
CA LEU A 53 11.88 -1.39 -8.95
C LEU A 53 11.97 -0.77 -7.56
N ASP A 54 13.01 0.00 -7.31
CA ASP A 54 13.17 0.85 -6.14
C ASP A 54 14.00 2.04 -6.56
N THR A 55 13.37 3.22 -6.69
CA THR A 55 14.06 4.38 -7.26
C THR A 55 13.50 5.69 -6.73
N LEU A 56 14.40 6.64 -6.51
CA LEU A 56 14.06 8.04 -6.32
C LEU A 56 13.62 8.65 -7.65
N ILE A 57 12.71 9.62 -7.56
CA ILE A 57 12.24 10.41 -8.70
C ILE A 57 12.49 11.89 -8.39
N LYS A 58 13.04 12.62 -9.36
CA LYS A 58 13.19 14.07 -9.25
C LYS A 58 11.88 14.75 -9.66
N PRO A 59 11.16 15.39 -8.72
CA PRO A 59 9.95 16.13 -9.06
C PRO A 59 10.29 17.43 -9.81
N LYS A 60 9.30 18.01 -10.49
CA LYS A 60 9.45 19.34 -11.12
C LYS A 60 9.47 20.45 -10.08
N GLU A 61 8.70 20.26 -9.00
CA GLU A 61 8.58 21.24 -7.94
C GLU A 61 9.48 20.90 -6.74
N THR A 62 9.74 21.91 -5.90
CA THR A 62 10.49 21.72 -4.66
C THR A 62 9.72 20.84 -3.68
N ILE A 63 10.40 19.90 -3.04
CA ILE A 63 9.83 19.05 -1.99
C ILE A 63 9.64 19.92 -0.74
N PRO A 64 8.40 20.03 -0.22
CA PRO A 64 8.12 20.80 1.00
C PRO A 64 8.77 20.18 2.24
N ALA A 65 9.03 21.01 3.25
CA ALA A 65 9.71 20.56 4.47
C ALA A 65 8.88 19.59 5.30
N ASP A 66 7.55 19.71 5.27
CA ASP A 66 6.62 18.78 5.93
C ASP A 66 6.61 17.41 5.28
N ALA A 67 6.64 17.33 3.95
CA ALA A 67 6.80 16.06 3.24
C ALA A 67 8.16 15.42 3.56
N THR A 68 9.25 16.22 3.52
CA THR A 68 10.59 15.75 3.91
C THR A 68 10.62 15.24 5.34
N ALA A 69 9.89 15.88 6.28
CA ALA A 69 9.82 15.43 7.67
C ALA A 69 9.14 14.07 7.83
N ILE A 70 8.27 13.65 6.89
CA ILE A 70 7.59 12.37 6.89
C ILE A 70 8.50 11.26 6.35
N HIS A 71 9.00 11.39 5.11
CA HIS A 71 9.73 10.31 4.41
C HIS A 71 11.26 10.49 4.36
N GLY A 72 11.78 11.61 4.87
CA GLY A 72 13.23 11.86 4.93
C GLY A 72 13.89 12.22 3.60
N ILE A 73 13.13 12.33 2.49
CA ILE A 73 13.66 12.63 1.16
C ILE A 73 13.61 14.13 0.94
N GLY A 74 14.77 14.77 0.81
CA GLY A 74 14.89 16.22 0.54
C GLY A 74 15.33 16.50 -0.89
N ASN A 75 15.31 17.79 -1.28
CA ASN A 75 15.66 18.24 -2.63
C ASN A 75 17.08 17.81 -3.08
N GLU A 76 18.04 17.83 -2.14
CA GLU A 76 19.41 17.39 -2.42
C GLU A 76 19.49 15.88 -2.70
N THR A 77 18.62 15.08 -2.05
CA THR A 77 18.58 13.63 -2.24
C THR A 77 18.16 13.25 -3.66
N VAL A 78 17.20 13.98 -4.22
CA VAL A 78 16.63 13.69 -5.55
C VAL A 78 17.27 14.47 -6.70
N LYS A 79 18.23 15.34 -6.43
CA LYS A 79 18.79 16.26 -7.46
C LYS A 79 19.34 15.56 -8.71
N ASN A 80 19.90 14.38 -8.53
CA ASN A 80 20.46 13.54 -9.61
C ASN A 80 19.58 12.32 -9.95
N ALA A 81 18.40 12.22 -9.35
CA ALA A 81 17.45 11.16 -9.66
C ALA A 81 16.83 11.39 -11.05
N PRO A 82 16.36 10.33 -11.73
CA PRO A 82 15.63 10.47 -12.98
C PRO A 82 14.33 11.25 -12.77
N ALA A 83 13.91 12.00 -13.77
CA ALA A 83 12.56 12.55 -13.81
C ALA A 83 11.53 11.42 -13.99
N PHE A 84 10.25 11.67 -13.64
CA PHE A 84 9.19 10.68 -13.80
C PHE A 84 9.10 10.15 -15.24
N ALA A 85 9.27 11.01 -16.24
CA ALA A 85 9.23 10.62 -17.65
C ALA A 85 10.35 9.62 -18.04
N GLU A 86 11.50 9.68 -17.36
CA GLU A 86 12.62 8.76 -17.59
C GLU A 86 12.38 7.40 -16.92
N ALA A 87 11.74 7.38 -15.73
CA ALA A 87 11.38 6.15 -15.03
C ALA A 87 10.09 5.50 -15.57
N TYR A 88 9.21 6.26 -16.22
CA TYR A 88 7.90 5.82 -16.69
C TYR A 88 7.92 4.55 -17.57
N PRO A 89 8.84 4.36 -18.53
CA PRO A 89 8.84 3.13 -19.34
C PRO A 89 8.97 1.86 -18.52
N GLU A 90 9.81 1.90 -17.47
CA GLU A 90 10.02 0.75 -16.59
C GLU A 90 8.83 0.54 -15.63
N ILE A 91 8.31 1.63 -15.04
CA ILE A 91 7.08 1.58 -14.22
C ILE A 91 5.95 0.96 -15.06
N LYS A 92 5.75 1.47 -16.28
CA LYS A 92 4.71 0.99 -17.20
C LYS A 92 4.88 -0.50 -17.50
N ARG A 93 6.10 -0.93 -17.84
CA ARG A 93 6.42 -2.33 -18.15
C ARG A 93 6.00 -3.26 -17.02
N ILE A 94 6.30 -2.88 -15.77
CA ILE A 94 6.01 -3.71 -14.60
C ILE A 94 4.51 -3.73 -14.31
N VAL A 95 3.88 -2.55 -14.16
CA VAL A 95 2.47 -2.50 -13.71
C VAL A 95 1.47 -2.98 -14.75
N GLU A 96 1.77 -2.81 -16.05
CA GLU A 96 0.89 -3.30 -17.12
C GLU A 96 1.07 -4.79 -17.42
N ALA A 97 2.20 -5.40 -17.03
CA ALA A 97 2.41 -6.84 -17.11
C ALA A 97 1.84 -7.58 -15.89
N ALA A 98 1.61 -6.89 -14.78
CA ALA A 98 1.09 -7.49 -13.57
C ALA A 98 -0.38 -7.93 -13.74
N SER A 99 -0.74 -9.07 -13.16
CA SER A 99 -2.13 -9.54 -13.07
C SER A 99 -2.99 -8.57 -12.25
N ARG A 100 -2.38 -8.00 -11.20
CA ARG A 100 -2.91 -6.95 -10.33
C ARG A 100 -1.78 -6.21 -9.61
N VAL A 101 -2.01 -4.95 -9.27
CA VAL A 101 -1.11 -4.12 -8.45
C VAL A 101 -1.76 -3.91 -7.09
N ILE A 102 -1.13 -4.43 -6.03
CA ILE A 102 -1.59 -4.28 -4.66
C ILE A 102 -0.99 -2.99 -4.10
N ILE A 103 -1.81 -2.15 -3.49
CA ILE A 103 -1.40 -0.87 -2.92
C ILE A 103 -2.07 -0.72 -1.56
N TYR A 104 -1.36 -0.26 -0.53
CA TYR A 104 -1.97 -0.16 0.79
C TYR A 104 -3.12 0.83 0.81
N ASN A 105 -2.96 2.02 0.23
CA ASN A 105 -4.03 3.00 0.02
C ASN A 105 -4.22 3.30 -1.47
N ALA A 106 -4.76 2.36 -2.21
CA ALA A 106 -4.78 2.37 -3.67
C ALA A 106 -5.37 3.65 -4.31
N SER A 107 -6.33 4.29 -3.66
CA SER A 107 -6.91 5.53 -4.19
C SER A 107 -5.91 6.69 -4.22
N PHE A 108 -4.97 6.72 -3.27
CA PHE A 108 -3.92 7.73 -3.22
C PHE A 108 -2.91 7.52 -4.35
N ASP A 109 -2.22 6.40 -4.37
CA ASP A 109 -1.10 6.17 -5.32
C ASP A 109 -1.59 6.12 -6.78
N THR A 110 -2.77 5.56 -7.04
CA THR A 110 -3.34 5.59 -8.40
C THR A 110 -3.67 7.00 -8.85
N GLY A 111 -4.07 7.88 -7.93
CA GLY A 111 -4.29 9.30 -8.18
C GLY A 111 -2.98 10.03 -8.48
N ILE A 112 -1.94 9.80 -7.68
CA ILE A 112 -0.59 10.36 -7.85
C ILE A 112 0.02 9.92 -9.19
N LEU A 113 0.01 8.62 -9.52
CA LEU A 113 0.49 8.09 -10.79
C LEU A 113 -0.24 8.72 -12.00
N ALA A 114 -1.56 8.88 -11.89
CA ALA A 114 -2.34 9.53 -12.94
C ALA A 114 -2.00 11.03 -13.07
N GLY A 115 -1.76 11.71 -11.95
CA GLY A 115 -1.31 13.10 -11.90
C GLY A 115 0.04 13.29 -12.58
N ASP A 116 1.02 12.43 -12.28
CA ASP A 116 2.35 12.51 -12.89
C ASP A 116 2.34 12.15 -14.37
N CYS A 117 1.56 11.16 -14.79
CA CYS A 117 1.33 10.92 -16.21
C CYS A 117 0.81 12.19 -16.92
N HIS A 118 -0.16 12.88 -16.32
CA HIS A 118 -0.70 14.12 -16.88
C HIS A 118 0.33 15.26 -16.90
N ARG A 119 1.07 15.49 -15.80
CA ARG A 119 2.10 16.55 -15.69
C ARG A 119 3.24 16.39 -16.71
N HIS A 120 3.52 15.16 -17.10
CA HIS A 120 4.58 14.81 -18.04
C HIS A 120 4.07 14.50 -19.45
N GLU A 121 2.76 14.75 -19.72
CA GLU A 121 2.12 14.49 -21.03
C GLU A 121 2.28 13.04 -21.51
N LEU A 122 2.29 12.09 -20.55
CA LEU A 122 2.44 10.67 -20.81
C LEU A 122 1.08 9.96 -20.82
N PRO A 123 0.94 8.86 -21.56
CA PRO A 123 -0.25 8.03 -21.49
C PRO A 123 -0.52 7.54 -20.08
N ARG A 124 -1.79 7.46 -19.69
CA ARG A 124 -2.18 6.89 -18.39
C ARG A 124 -1.81 5.41 -18.34
N LEU A 125 -1.22 4.98 -17.21
CA LEU A 125 -0.93 3.58 -16.94
C LEU A 125 -2.23 2.74 -16.86
N LYS A 126 -2.22 1.54 -17.43
CA LYS A 126 -3.39 0.65 -17.50
C LYS A 126 -3.11 -0.61 -16.67
N PHE A 127 -3.64 -0.65 -15.46
CA PHE A 127 -3.51 -1.80 -14.58
C PHE A 127 -4.74 -1.95 -13.68
N LYS A 128 -4.95 -3.14 -13.11
CA LYS A 128 -5.94 -3.39 -12.07
C LYS A 128 -5.29 -3.20 -10.71
N SER A 129 -5.90 -2.43 -9.82
CA SER A 129 -5.39 -2.24 -8.47
C SER A 129 -6.34 -2.81 -7.42
N ASP A 130 -5.76 -3.41 -6.37
CA ASP A 130 -6.45 -3.83 -5.16
C ASP A 130 -5.96 -2.99 -3.97
N CYS A 131 -6.88 -2.59 -3.09
CA CYS A 131 -6.55 -1.80 -1.91
C CYS A 131 -6.36 -2.72 -0.68
N ALA A 132 -5.11 -2.98 -0.31
CA ALA A 132 -4.78 -3.83 0.83
C ALA A 132 -5.29 -3.26 2.17
N MET A 133 -5.34 -1.92 2.32
CA MET A 133 -5.86 -1.25 3.52
C MET A 133 -7.32 -1.60 3.79
N LYS A 134 -8.17 -1.67 2.75
CA LYS A 134 -9.59 -2.04 2.90
C LYS A 134 -9.73 -3.49 3.35
N TRP A 135 -8.97 -4.41 2.75
CA TRP A 135 -8.97 -5.81 3.14
C TRP A 135 -8.43 -6.02 4.55
N TYR A 136 -7.34 -5.32 4.89
CA TYR A 136 -6.78 -5.39 6.24
C TYR A 136 -7.75 -4.82 7.29
N ALA A 137 -8.42 -3.71 7.00
CA ALA A 137 -9.45 -3.15 7.89
C ALA A 137 -10.61 -4.13 8.13
N ALA A 138 -11.11 -4.80 7.10
CA ALA A 138 -12.14 -5.84 7.22
C ALA A 138 -11.65 -7.04 8.02
N TRP A 139 -10.41 -7.48 7.80
CA TRP A 139 -9.78 -8.57 8.56
C TRP A 139 -9.56 -8.22 10.02
N TYR A 140 -9.10 -7.00 10.30
CA TYR A 140 -8.86 -6.48 11.66
C TYR A 140 -10.16 -6.39 12.46
N GLY A 141 -11.24 -5.94 11.83
CA GLY A 141 -12.58 -6.04 12.36
C GLY A 141 -13.02 -4.91 13.30
N ASP A 142 -12.30 -3.77 13.33
CA ASP A 142 -12.73 -2.57 14.07
C ASP A 142 -13.82 -1.83 13.26
N TYR A 143 -15.08 -2.18 13.52
CA TYR A 143 -16.22 -1.61 12.80
C TYR A 143 -16.76 -0.36 13.47
N SER A 144 -16.84 0.73 12.73
CA SER A 144 -17.49 1.98 13.16
C SER A 144 -18.97 1.97 12.79
N THR A 145 -19.85 1.89 13.77
CA THR A 145 -21.30 2.03 13.52
C THR A 145 -21.68 3.42 13.04
N PHE A 146 -20.91 4.45 13.41
CA PHE A 146 -21.13 5.82 12.97
C PHE A 146 -20.82 6.01 11.47
N HIS A 147 -19.73 5.40 10.96
CA HIS A 147 -19.35 5.50 9.58
C HIS A 147 -19.89 4.36 8.70
N GLY A 148 -20.48 3.32 9.30
CA GLY A 148 -20.96 2.15 8.56
C GLY A 148 -19.88 1.34 7.86
N SER A 149 -18.61 1.44 8.34
CA SER A 149 -17.45 0.82 7.70
C SER A 149 -16.39 0.40 8.72
N PHE A 150 -15.47 -0.49 8.31
CA PHE A 150 -14.30 -0.82 9.11
C PHE A 150 -13.31 0.36 9.13
N ARG A 151 -12.74 0.65 10.32
CA ARG A 151 -11.72 1.68 10.49
C ARG A 151 -10.41 1.25 9.85
N TRP A 152 -9.82 2.15 9.08
CA TRP A 152 -8.51 1.94 8.47
C TRP A 152 -7.43 1.82 9.55
N GLN A 153 -6.51 0.88 9.32
CA GLN A 153 -5.37 0.64 10.20
C GLN A 153 -4.13 1.27 9.57
N LYS A 154 -3.27 1.87 10.38
CA LYS A 154 -2.02 2.46 9.87
C LYS A 154 -1.05 1.38 9.39
N LEU A 155 -0.35 1.67 8.30
CA LEU A 155 0.83 0.90 7.90
C LEU A 155 2.05 1.39 8.70
N THR A 156 2.95 0.49 9.06
CA THR A 156 4.13 0.77 9.88
C THR A 156 5.42 0.44 9.12
N GLY A 157 5.54 0.91 7.88
CA GLY A 157 6.70 0.66 7.00
C GLY A 157 7.80 1.71 7.10
N GLY A 158 7.57 2.83 7.79
CA GLY A 158 8.59 3.84 8.07
C GLY A 158 8.66 4.96 7.04
N HIS A 159 7.65 5.12 6.20
CA HIS A 159 7.58 6.17 5.18
C HIS A 159 8.78 6.18 4.22
N ARG A 160 9.10 5.03 3.70
CA ARG A 160 9.98 4.79 2.55
C ARG A 160 9.29 3.75 1.68
N ALA A 161 9.16 4.01 0.40
CA ALA A 161 8.32 3.23 -0.49
C ALA A 161 8.63 1.72 -0.47
N LEU A 162 9.91 1.31 -0.43
CA LEU A 162 10.28 -0.10 -0.28
C LEU A 162 9.86 -0.66 1.08
N GLY A 163 10.05 0.10 2.16
CA GLY A 163 9.64 -0.28 3.52
C GLY A 163 8.14 -0.47 3.63
N ASP A 164 7.36 0.41 3.00
CA ASP A 164 5.90 0.36 3.00
C ASP A 164 5.37 -0.78 2.10
N CYS A 165 6.02 -1.07 0.96
CA CYS A 165 5.77 -2.29 0.18
C CYS A 165 5.96 -3.56 1.02
N LEU A 166 7.08 -3.68 1.74
CA LEU A 166 7.38 -4.84 2.58
C LEU A 166 6.40 -4.94 3.76
N ALA A 167 6.07 -3.83 4.40
CA ALA A 167 5.06 -3.80 5.47
C ALA A 167 3.67 -4.21 4.94
N CYS A 168 3.28 -3.78 3.73
CA CYS A 168 2.05 -4.21 3.06
C CYS A 168 2.06 -5.73 2.83
N LEU A 169 3.17 -6.30 2.33
CA LEU A 169 3.33 -7.74 2.15
C LEU A 169 3.16 -8.50 3.47
N GLU A 170 3.72 -8.03 4.57
CA GLU A 170 3.56 -8.64 5.88
C GLU A 170 2.10 -8.59 6.39
N ARG A 171 1.34 -7.52 6.10
CA ARG A 171 -0.10 -7.47 6.38
C ARG A 171 -0.86 -8.53 5.57
N ILE A 172 -0.52 -8.70 4.29
CA ILE A 172 -1.12 -9.73 3.43
C ILE A 172 -0.81 -11.13 3.97
N LYS A 173 0.45 -11.42 4.32
CA LYS A 173 0.85 -12.69 4.94
C LYS A 173 0.09 -12.96 6.25
N THR A 174 -0.06 -11.95 7.08
CA THR A 174 -0.81 -12.04 8.36
C THR A 174 -2.28 -12.40 8.11
N MET A 175 -2.93 -11.76 7.15
CA MET A 175 -4.31 -12.10 6.78
C MET A 175 -4.44 -13.54 6.24
N ALA A 176 -3.50 -13.98 5.42
CA ALA A 176 -3.50 -15.32 4.80
C ALA A 176 -3.36 -16.45 5.82
N GLN A 177 -2.65 -16.23 6.93
CA GLN A 177 -2.45 -17.21 8.01
C GLN A 177 -3.69 -17.44 8.87
N SER A 178 -4.71 -16.59 8.79
CA SER A 178 -5.93 -16.80 9.55
C SER A 178 -6.64 -18.08 9.11
N PRO A 179 -7.13 -18.91 10.06
CA PRO A 179 -7.81 -20.15 9.74
C PRO A 179 -9.04 -19.89 8.87
N PRO A 180 -9.42 -20.82 7.99
CA PRO A 180 -10.66 -20.73 7.22
C PRO A 180 -11.87 -20.54 8.13
N ALA A 181 -12.93 -19.89 7.63
CA ALA A 181 -14.18 -19.73 8.37
C ALA A 181 -14.69 -21.09 8.86
N GLY A 182 -14.89 -21.23 10.19
CA GLY A 182 -15.39 -22.48 10.82
C GLY A 182 -14.36 -23.27 11.63
N THR A 183 -13.08 -22.89 11.63
CA THR A 183 -12.09 -23.44 12.57
C THR A 183 -12.02 -22.59 13.84
N GLN A 184 -12.08 -23.25 15.01
CA GLN A 184 -12.18 -22.62 16.33
C GLN A 184 -11.07 -21.59 16.59
N ARG A 185 -11.47 -20.48 17.19
CA ARG A 185 -10.63 -19.40 17.70
C ARG A 185 -9.61 -19.95 18.71
N PRO A 186 -8.34 -19.55 18.67
CA PRO A 186 -7.50 -19.61 19.88
C PRO A 186 -8.08 -18.63 20.91
N GLU A 187 -8.14 -19.08 22.17
CA GLU A 187 -8.64 -18.31 23.32
C GLU A 187 -7.94 -16.94 23.42
N ARG A 188 -8.74 -15.91 23.71
CA ARG A 188 -8.22 -14.58 24.06
C ARG A 188 -7.31 -14.72 25.27
N VAL A 189 -6.06 -14.37 25.11
CA VAL A 189 -5.22 -14.03 26.25
C VAL A 189 -5.69 -12.67 26.75
N GLU A 190 -6.48 -12.68 27.84
CA GLU A 190 -6.79 -11.46 28.60
C GLU A 190 -5.50 -11.00 29.29
N GLY A 191 -5.04 -9.81 28.97
CA GLY A 191 -3.94 -9.16 29.68
C GLY A 191 -3.29 -8.04 28.89
N GLN A 192 -3.86 -6.87 29.01
CA GLN A 192 -3.25 -5.58 29.41
C GLN A 192 -4.07 -4.43 28.83
N ALA A 193 -4.91 -3.87 29.69
CA ALA A 193 -5.39 -2.51 29.53
C ALA A 193 -4.19 -1.56 29.66
N GLY A 194 -3.78 -0.96 28.59
CA GLY A 194 -2.85 0.15 28.55
C GLY A 194 -3.64 1.43 28.27
N GLU A 195 -3.52 2.35 29.18
CA GLU A 195 -4.21 3.64 29.27
C GLU A 195 -4.07 4.48 28.00
N GLY A 196 -5.10 5.27 27.75
CA GLY A 196 -5.19 6.16 26.61
C GLY A 196 -4.16 7.27 26.59
N SER A 197 -3.89 7.73 25.42
CA SER A 197 -3.61 9.14 25.14
C SER A 197 -4.22 9.49 23.77
N GLU A 198 -5.09 10.48 23.85
CA GLU A 198 -5.65 11.25 22.74
C GLU A 198 -4.53 11.73 21.80
N TRP A 199 -4.77 11.65 20.53
CA TRP A 199 -4.65 12.63 19.43
C TRP A 199 -5.11 12.01 18.12
#